data_80bfa8f2d8c5c99320592cb5ed01426b
#
_entry.id   80bfa8f2d8c5c99320592cb5ed01426b
#
_cell.length_a   1.000
_cell.length_b   1.000
_cell.length_c   1.000
_cell.angle_alpha   90.00
_cell.angle_beta   90.00
_cell.angle_gamma   90.00
#
_symmetry.space_group_name_H-M   'P 1'
#
loop_
_entity.id
_entity.type
_entity.pdbx_description
1 polymer ?
#
loop_
_entity_poly.entity_id
_entity_poly.type
_entity_poly.pdbx_seq_one_letter_code
_entity_poly.pdbx_strand_id
1 'polypeptide(L)'
;MAAKCEVEKLLIPFIEHLSSMTPVRNLPKVQLFSLIEYIDSNIGHKITVSELAARAHLSRSKLTALFVGQFRMLPKQFITMRRLYYAKHLLLQRNLPIKEIAWRCGYPDEYFFFRIFKKYVKTTPCEFRKQQIY
;
A
#
# COMPACT_ATOMS: atom_id res chain seq x y z
N MET A 1 -12.10 -7.07 14.62
CA MET A 1 -11.84 -6.21 13.48
C MET A 1 -10.60 -5.32 13.64
N ALA A 2 -9.59 -5.88 14.27
CA ALA A 2 -8.32 -5.21 14.47
C ALA A 2 -7.68 -4.75 13.14
N ALA A 3 -7.84 -5.54 12.07
CA ALA A 3 -7.28 -5.22 10.76
C ALA A 3 -7.83 -3.91 10.16
N LYS A 4 -9.10 -3.62 10.37
CA LYS A 4 -9.72 -2.39 9.86
C LYS A 4 -9.17 -1.16 10.58
N CYS A 5 -8.98 -1.24 11.89
CA CYS A 5 -8.40 -0.15 12.67
C CYS A 5 -6.94 0.10 12.29
N GLU A 6 -6.19 -0.96 12.00
CA GLU A 6 -4.79 -0.85 11.55
C GLU A 6 -4.71 -0.15 10.19
N VAL A 7 -5.63 -0.49 9.27
CA VAL A 7 -5.68 0.13 7.94
C VAL A 7 -6.01 1.62 8.06
N GLU A 8 -6.92 1.99 8.95
CA GLU A 8 -7.26 3.39 9.19
C GLU A 8 -6.05 4.19 9.68
N LYS A 9 -5.26 3.62 10.58
CA LYS A 9 -4.02 4.25 11.07
C LYS A 9 -3.00 4.45 9.94
N LEU A 10 -2.95 3.53 8.98
CA LEU A 10 -2.07 3.63 7.83
C LEU A 10 -2.50 4.74 6.85
N LEU A 11 -3.79 5.04 6.80
CA LEU A 11 -4.34 6.07 5.91
C LEU A 11 -4.03 7.49 6.38
N ILE A 12 -3.92 7.73 7.68
CA ILE A 12 -3.76 9.09 8.24
C ILE A 12 -2.58 9.84 7.61
N PRO A 13 -1.35 9.29 7.52
CA PRO A 13 -0.24 10.00 6.88
C PRO A 13 -0.50 10.33 5.40
N PHE A 14 -1.22 9.44 4.69
CA PHE A 14 -1.57 9.65 3.29
C PHE A 14 -2.61 10.76 3.13
N ILE A 15 -3.57 10.86 4.04
CA ILE A 15 -4.57 11.91 4.02
C ILE A 15 -3.89 13.28 4.18
N GLU A 16 -2.96 13.40 5.11
CA GLU A 16 -2.19 14.63 5.32
C GLU A 16 -1.39 14.99 4.07
N HIS A 17 -0.75 14.02 3.46
CA HIS A 17 0.00 14.22 2.23
C HIS A 17 -0.90 14.68 1.08
N LEU A 18 -2.06 14.05 0.91
CA LEU A 18 -3.04 14.42 -0.11
C LEU A 18 -3.56 15.85 0.07
N SER A 19 -3.74 16.29 1.32
CA SER A 19 -4.24 17.65 1.58
C SER A 19 -3.24 18.73 1.17
N SER A 20 -1.96 18.40 1.12
CA SER A 20 -0.90 19.32 0.69
C SER A 20 -0.63 19.29 -0.82
N MET A 21 -1.23 18.35 -1.54
CA MET A 21 -1.00 18.19 -2.98
C MET A 21 -1.94 19.06 -3.82
N THR A 22 -1.43 19.51 -4.97
CA THR A 22 -2.24 20.20 -5.98
C THR A 22 -3.27 19.22 -6.55
N PRO A 23 -4.56 19.56 -6.54
CA PRO A 23 -5.57 18.64 -7.07
C PRO A 23 -5.40 18.40 -8.56
N VAL A 24 -5.49 17.15 -8.98
CA VAL A 24 -5.55 16.78 -10.39
C VAL A 24 -6.93 17.16 -10.92
N ARG A 25 -6.96 17.80 -12.08
CA ARG A 25 -8.15 18.44 -12.64
C ARG A 25 -9.37 17.54 -12.84
N ASN A 26 -9.20 16.21 -12.87
CA ASN A 26 -10.25 15.30 -13.34
C ASN A 26 -10.76 14.31 -12.29
N LEU A 27 -10.26 14.36 -11.05
CA LEU A 27 -10.76 13.47 -10.01
C LEU A 27 -10.79 14.21 -8.67
N PRO A 28 -11.95 14.33 -8.03
CA PRO A 28 -12.04 14.91 -6.70
C PRO A 28 -11.16 14.16 -5.70
N LYS A 29 -10.59 14.87 -4.74
CA LYS A 29 -9.77 14.26 -3.67
C LYS A 29 -10.52 13.13 -2.96
N VAL A 30 -11.85 13.25 -2.84
CA VAL A 30 -12.70 12.23 -2.23
C VAL A 30 -12.63 10.91 -3.00
N GLN A 31 -12.64 10.94 -4.33
CA GLN A 31 -12.56 9.72 -5.15
C GLN A 31 -11.18 9.10 -5.07
N LEU A 32 -10.12 9.90 -5.06
CA LEU A 32 -8.76 9.39 -4.91
C LEU A 32 -8.59 8.74 -3.52
N PHE A 33 -9.09 9.38 -2.48
CA PHE A 33 -9.10 8.82 -1.13
C PHE A 33 -9.84 7.46 -1.09
N SER A 34 -10.99 7.39 -1.77
CA SER A 34 -11.78 6.15 -1.85
C SER A 34 -11.00 5.02 -2.52
N LEU A 35 -10.21 5.33 -3.56
CA LEU A 35 -9.35 4.35 -4.21
C LEU A 35 -8.25 3.83 -3.26
N ILE A 36 -7.62 4.73 -2.51
CA ILE A 36 -6.59 4.37 -1.54
C ILE A 36 -7.19 3.49 -0.44
N GLU A 37 -8.36 3.85 0.04
CA GLU A 37 -9.09 3.06 1.05
C GLU A 37 -9.40 1.67 0.52
N TYR A 38 -9.82 1.56 -0.73
CA TYR A 38 -10.07 0.26 -1.37
C TYR A 38 -8.80 -0.58 -1.43
N ILE A 39 -7.68 0.02 -1.84
CA ILE A 39 -6.39 -0.66 -1.91
C ILE A 39 -6.00 -1.19 -0.52
N ASP A 40 -6.05 -0.36 0.50
CA ASP A 40 -5.67 -0.74 1.86
C ASP A 40 -6.59 -1.81 2.44
N SER A 41 -7.90 -1.74 2.15
CA SER A 41 -8.87 -2.73 2.63
C SER A 41 -8.70 -4.08 1.94
N ASN A 42 -8.07 -4.13 0.78
CA ASN A 42 -7.88 -5.35 0.00
C ASN A 42 -6.40 -5.71 -0.15
N ILE A 43 -5.56 -5.24 0.76
CA ILE A 43 -4.10 -5.38 0.63
C ILE A 43 -3.67 -6.85 0.59
N GLY A 44 -4.38 -7.74 1.27
CA GLY A 44 -4.11 -9.17 1.28
C GLY A 44 -4.65 -9.92 0.07
N HIS A 45 -5.34 -9.26 -0.82
CA HIS A 45 -5.98 -9.86 -1.99
C HIS A 45 -5.36 -9.33 -3.28
N LYS A 46 -5.68 -9.99 -4.38
CA LYS A 46 -5.23 -9.54 -5.70
C LYS A 46 -5.96 -8.23 -6.07
N ILE A 47 -5.20 -7.22 -6.42
CA ILE A 47 -5.72 -5.93 -6.86
C ILE A 47 -5.19 -5.68 -8.27
N THR A 48 -6.09 -5.44 -9.23
CA THR A 48 -5.69 -5.16 -10.61
C THR A 48 -5.90 -3.68 -10.95
N VAL A 49 -5.12 -3.20 -11.90
CA VAL A 49 -5.28 -1.83 -12.42
C VAL A 49 -6.65 -1.65 -13.06
N SER A 50 -7.16 -2.72 -13.71
CA SER A 50 -8.49 -2.69 -14.33
C SER A 50 -9.61 -2.48 -13.31
N GLU A 51 -9.51 -3.14 -12.14
CA GLU A 51 -10.47 -2.94 -11.05
C GLU A 51 -10.46 -1.51 -10.54
N LEU A 52 -9.28 -0.94 -10.34
CA LEU A 52 -9.15 0.43 -9.87
C LEU A 52 -9.72 1.42 -10.87
N ALA A 53 -9.43 1.21 -12.16
CA ALA A 53 -9.95 2.06 -13.22
C ALA A 53 -11.48 2.01 -13.29
N ALA A 54 -12.06 0.81 -13.19
CA ALA A 54 -13.50 0.63 -13.18
C ALA A 54 -14.15 1.35 -12.00
N ARG A 55 -13.55 1.26 -10.82
CA ARG A 55 -14.06 1.93 -9.61
C ARG A 55 -14.04 3.46 -9.73
N ALA A 56 -13.05 3.98 -10.42
CA ALA A 56 -12.90 5.42 -10.62
C ALA A 56 -13.63 5.93 -11.88
N HIS A 57 -14.26 5.04 -12.63
CA HIS A 57 -14.89 5.36 -13.92
C HIS A 57 -13.90 6.01 -14.89
N LEU A 58 -12.67 5.52 -14.89
CA LEU A 58 -11.58 5.99 -15.75
C LEU A 58 -11.06 4.86 -16.63
N SER A 59 -10.42 5.22 -17.73
CA SER A 59 -9.64 4.29 -18.52
C SER A 59 -8.36 3.95 -17.74
N ARG A 60 -7.70 2.83 -18.10
CA ARG A 60 -6.43 2.44 -17.48
C ARG A 60 -5.38 3.53 -17.68
N SER A 61 -5.34 4.14 -18.86
CA SER A 61 -4.40 5.22 -19.17
C SER A 61 -4.61 6.45 -18.30
N LYS A 62 -5.88 6.86 -18.11
CA LYS A 62 -6.20 7.99 -17.24
C LYS A 62 -5.89 7.71 -15.78
N LEU A 63 -6.16 6.49 -15.32
CA LEU A 63 -5.81 6.08 -13.97
C LEU A 63 -4.30 6.13 -13.76
N THR A 64 -3.53 5.60 -14.71
CA THR A 64 -2.06 5.63 -14.65
C THR A 64 -1.56 7.08 -14.59
N ALA A 65 -2.10 7.95 -15.44
CA ALA A 65 -1.73 9.37 -15.42
C ALA A 65 -2.05 10.05 -14.08
N LEU A 66 -3.18 9.68 -13.49
CA LEU A 66 -3.60 10.18 -12.18
C LEU A 66 -2.58 9.80 -11.10
N PHE A 67 -2.19 8.51 -11.05
CA PHE A 67 -1.23 8.03 -10.05
C PHE A 67 0.15 8.66 -10.26
N VAL A 68 0.62 8.73 -11.50
CA VAL A 68 1.91 9.38 -11.79
C VAL A 68 1.87 10.86 -11.41
N GLY A 69 0.77 11.54 -11.70
CA GLY A 69 0.62 12.95 -11.35
C GLY A 69 0.57 13.22 -9.86
N GLN A 70 -0.08 12.36 -9.09
CA GLN A 70 -0.25 12.53 -7.64
C GLN A 70 0.88 11.96 -6.80
N PHE A 71 1.38 10.78 -7.18
CA PHE A 71 2.33 10.02 -6.34
C PHE A 71 3.67 9.77 -7.02
N ARG A 72 3.82 10.19 -8.28
CA ARG A 72 5.01 9.96 -9.09
C ARG A 72 5.38 8.48 -9.19
N MET A 73 4.36 7.63 -9.24
CA MET A 73 4.54 6.18 -9.39
C MET A 73 3.34 5.58 -10.11
N LEU A 74 3.59 4.42 -10.74
CA LEU A 74 2.53 3.67 -11.41
C LEU A 74 1.59 3.06 -10.37
N PRO A 75 0.33 2.75 -10.75
CA PRO A 75 -0.61 2.12 -9.81
C PRO A 75 -0.07 0.84 -9.17
N LYS A 76 0.61 -0.02 -9.92
CA LYS A 76 1.22 -1.25 -9.36
C LYS A 76 2.29 -0.94 -8.31
N GLN A 77 3.12 0.07 -8.59
CA GLN A 77 4.15 0.50 -7.64
C GLN A 77 3.51 1.05 -6.37
N PHE A 78 2.43 1.81 -6.50
CA PHE A 78 1.69 2.33 -5.37
C PHE A 78 1.15 1.20 -4.50
N ILE A 79 0.54 0.18 -5.11
CA ILE A 79 0.03 -0.99 -4.38
C ILE A 79 1.18 -1.68 -3.64
N THR A 80 2.33 -1.88 -4.29
CA THR A 80 3.51 -2.48 -3.67
C THR A 80 3.97 -1.66 -2.46
N MET A 81 4.04 -0.35 -2.59
CA MET A 81 4.44 0.52 -1.49
C MET A 81 3.46 0.44 -0.31
N ARG A 82 2.15 0.36 -0.58
CA ARG A 82 1.16 0.19 0.47
C ARG A 82 1.30 -1.16 1.17
N ARG A 83 1.55 -2.23 0.41
CA ARG A 83 1.79 -3.56 0.97
C ARG A 83 3.01 -3.57 1.90
N LEU A 84 4.10 -2.93 1.47
CA LEU A 84 5.32 -2.86 2.27
C LEU A 84 5.12 -1.98 3.51
N TYR A 85 4.37 -0.90 3.39
CA TYR A 85 4.04 -0.06 4.53
C TYR A 85 3.25 -0.85 5.58
N TYR A 86 2.27 -1.63 5.15
CA TYR A 86 1.51 -2.51 6.02
C TYR A 86 2.40 -3.58 6.65
N ALA A 87 3.32 -4.15 5.85
CA ALA A 87 4.29 -5.12 6.36
C ALA A 87 5.16 -4.55 7.47
N LYS A 88 5.65 -3.32 7.32
CA LYS A 88 6.43 -2.64 8.36
C LYS A 88 5.64 -2.53 9.66
N HIS A 89 4.37 -2.18 9.54
CA HIS A 89 3.48 -2.08 10.70
C HIS A 89 3.32 -3.44 11.40
N LEU A 90 3.11 -4.52 10.63
CA LEU A 90 2.98 -5.86 11.18
C LEU A 90 4.29 -6.38 11.81
N LEU A 91 5.43 -5.95 11.27
CA LEU A 91 6.74 -6.36 11.80
C LEU A 91 7.00 -5.83 13.21
N LEU A 92 6.29 -4.79 13.64
CA LEU A 92 6.36 -4.30 15.01
C LEU A 92 5.75 -5.28 16.02
N GLN A 93 4.94 -6.22 15.56
CA GLN A 93 4.37 -7.28 16.40
C GLN A 93 5.37 -8.43 16.49
N ARG A 94 6.05 -8.55 17.63
CA ARG A 94 7.17 -9.47 17.83
C ARG A 94 6.85 -10.94 17.54
N ASN A 95 5.64 -11.37 17.88
CA ASN A 95 5.25 -12.77 17.80
C ASN A 95 4.64 -13.18 16.47
N LEU A 96 4.53 -12.26 15.53
CA LEU A 96 3.92 -12.55 14.23
C LEU A 96 4.99 -13.12 13.28
N PRO A 97 4.84 -14.38 12.82
CA PRO A 97 5.81 -14.97 11.91
C PRO A 97 5.91 -14.21 10.59
N ILE A 98 7.11 -14.16 10.01
CA ILE A 98 7.35 -13.48 8.73
C ILE A 98 6.46 -14.07 7.63
N LYS A 99 6.29 -15.37 7.61
CA LYS A 99 5.41 -16.06 6.65
C LYS A 99 3.97 -15.56 6.72
N GLU A 100 3.48 -15.36 7.93
CA GLU A 100 2.13 -14.82 8.15
C GLU A 100 2.02 -13.37 7.68
N ILE A 101 3.06 -12.57 7.94
CA ILE A 101 3.12 -11.18 7.47
C ILE A 101 3.08 -11.13 5.94
N ALA A 102 3.89 -11.96 5.29
CA ALA A 102 3.92 -12.03 3.83
C ALA A 102 2.53 -12.34 3.26
N TRP A 103 1.87 -13.32 3.84
CA TRP A 103 0.54 -13.73 3.41
C TRP A 103 -0.50 -12.60 3.61
N ARG A 104 -0.49 -11.96 4.77
CA ARG A 104 -1.41 -10.85 5.06
C ARG A 104 -1.21 -9.64 4.13
N CYS A 105 0.01 -9.48 3.64
CA CYS A 105 0.35 -8.40 2.70
C CYS A 105 0.09 -8.76 1.24
N GLY A 106 -0.46 -9.94 0.98
CA GLY A 106 -0.82 -10.36 -0.36
C GLY A 106 0.30 -11.09 -1.11
N TYR A 107 1.31 -11.56 -0.40
CA TYR A 107 2.43 -12.32 -0.97
C TYR A 107 2.32 -13.77 -0.53
N PRO A 108 1.90 -14.69 -1.42
CA PRO A 108 1.79 -16.11 -1.07
C PRO A 108 3.14 -16.78 -0.87
N ASP A 109 4.20 -16.22 -1.46
CA ASP A 109 5.57 -16.73 -1.38
C ASP A 109 6.40 -15.85 -0.47
N GLU A 110 6.87 -16.42 0.64
CA GLU A 110 7.71 -15.74 1.62
C GLU A 110 9.02 -15.24 1.00
N TYR A 111 9.62 -16.02 0.08
CA TYR A 111 10.87 -15.65 -0.58
C TYR A 111 10.67 -14.44 -1.50
N PHE A 112 9.57 -14.39 -2.21
CA PHE A 112 9.23 -13.24 -3.02
C PHE A 112 9.05 -11.99 -2.17
N PHE A 113 8.36 -12.14 -1.03
CA PHE A 113 8.19 -11.05 -0.06
C PHE A 113 9.55 -10.53 0.44
N PHE A 114 10.47 -11.43 0.80
CA PHE A 114 11.80 -11.04 1.24
C PHE A 114 12.51 -10.20 0.17
N ARG A 115 12.48 -10.64 -1.07
CA ARG A 115 13.14 -9.92 -2.17
C ARG A 115 12.55 -8.54 -2.40
N ILE A 116 11.24 -8.45 -2.42
CA ILE A 116 10.54 -7.17 -2.62
C ILE A 116 10.82 -6.22 -1.45
N PHE A 117 10.71 -6.71 -0.23
CA PHE A 117 10.97 -5.91 0.97
C PHE A 117 12.40 -5.37 0.96
N LYS A 118 13.39 -6.23 0.72
CA LYS A 118 14.80 -5.82 0.67
C LYS A 118 15.07 -4.82 -0.47
N LYS A 119 14.43 -5.03 -1.62
CA LYS A 119 14.60 -4.13 -2.77
C LYS A 119 14.18 -2.69 -2.45
N TYR A 120 13.05 -2.51 -1.81
CA TYR A 120 12.48 -1.18 -1.56
C TYR A 120 12.85 -0.60 -0.20
N VAL A 121 12.94 -1.43 0.83
CA VAL A 121 13.23 -0.98 2.20
C VAL A 121 14.73 -0.99 2.48
N LYS A 122 15.52 -1.73 1.70
CA LYS A 122 16.99 -1.84 1.78
C LYS A 122 17.49 -2.71 2.94
N THR A 123 16.60 -3.25 3.76
CA THR A 123 16.92 -4.24 4.79
C THR A 123 15.98 -5.43 4.67
N THR A 124 16.35 -6.56 5.27
CA THR A 124 15.44 -7.71 5.33
C THR A 124 14.34 -7.46 6.36
N PRO A 125 13.20 -8.15 6.26
CA PRO A 125 12.14 -8.01 7.27
C PRO A 125 12.64 -8.33 8.69
N CYS A 126 13.48 -9.34 8.84
CA CYS A 126 14.04 -9.71 10.15
C CYS A 126 14.94 -8.62 10.72
N GLU A 127 15.80 -8.05 9.89
CA GLU A 127 16.67 -6.93 10.29
C GLU A 127 15.85 -5.70 10.65
N PHE A 128 14.84 -5.38 9.86
CA PHE A 128 13.94 -4.27 10.13
C PHE A 128 13.28 -4.42 11.49
N ARG A 129 12.76 -5.61 11.79
CA ARG A 129 12.13 -5.90 13.08
C ARG A 129 13.10 -5.67 14.26
N LYS A 130 14.33 -6.14 14.12
CA LYS A 130 15.36 -5.96 15.17
C LYS A 130 15.69 -4.49 15.40
N GLN A 131 15.78 -3.71 14.34
CA GLN A 131 16.09 -2.28 14.43
C GLN A 131 14.98 -1.48 15.14
N GLN A 132 13.73 -1.91 15.04
CA GLN A 132 12.60 -1.21 15.63
C GLN A 132 12.39 -1.53 17.11
N ILE A 133 13.10 -2.52 17.64
CA ILE A 133 12.99 -2.92 19.06
C ILE A 133 13.82 -2.01 19.98
N TYR A 134 14.75 -1.26 19.42
CA TYR A 134 15.60 -0.32 20.17
C TYR A 134 15.15 1.13 19.92
#